data_13c509fd6ee81758cfe98ae21d8062e3
#
_entry.id   13c509fd6ee81758cfe98ae21d8062e3
#
_cell.length_a   1.000
_cell.length_b   1.000
_cell.length_c   1.000
_cell.angle_alpha   90.00
_cell.angle_beta   90.00
_cell.angle_gamma   90.00
#
_symmetry.space_group_name_H-M   'P 1'
#
loop_
_entity.id
_entity.type
_entity.pdbx_description
1 polymer ?
#
loop_
_entity_poly.entity_id
_entity_poly.type
_entity_poly.pdbx_seq_one_letter_code
_entity_poly.pdbx_strand_id
1 'polypeptide(L)'
;EMRKIIASLDIGSSFIKLVVGEIQKNKVNILACVESPSQGVKQGYIVNPDSAFYALKETFEKAEKIIGLPIKKVLVNVPSDNLECFISSGSVTITNEDKIITNDDIIKAMQKSVYKKVGDNKELVSILPTKFIINDDEVLANPLKVIANKLTVNVVAVLVPKNNSDNIIKCLEKIGIKAFDICVSPLADYYEFKTPEMAKEVGAVVNIGYSNTTVSIINKGILTSSEIIDIASSS
;
A
#
# COMPACT_ATOMS: atom_id res chain seq x y z
N GLU A 1 -8.26 28.16 4.85
CA GLU A 1 -7.83 26.89 4.22
C GLU A 1 -8.24 25.74 5.13
N MET A 2 -8.96 24.75 4.59
CA MET A 2 -9.31 23.56 5.36
C MET A 2 -8.03 22.75 5.66
N ARG A 3 -7.79 22.46 6.95
CA ARG A 3 -6.71 21.59 7.38
C ARG A 3 -6.93 20.20 6.80
N LYS A 4 -5.98 19.69 6.03
CA LYS A 4 -6.03 18.33 5.48
C LYS A 4 -5.28 17.39 6.42
N ILE A 5 -6.02 16.74 7.30
CA ILE A 5 -5.49 15.73 8.23
C ILE A 5 -5.37 14.39 7.50
N ILE A 6 -4.23 13.75 7.67
CA ILE A 6 -3.94 12.38 7.22
C ILE A 6 -3.52 11.55 8.44
N ALA A 7 -3.89 10.28 8.44
CA ALA A 7 -3.47 9.34 9.46
C ALA A 7 -2.98 8.05 8.80
N SER A 8 -1.92 7.46 9.35
CA SER A 8 -1.36 6.18 8.93
C SER A 8 -1.32 5.24 10.12
N LEU A 9 -1.87 4.04 9.94
CA LEU A 9 -1.99 2.99 10.94
C LEU A 9 -1.13 1.80 10.52
N ASP A 10 -0.26 1.39 11.41
CA ASP A 10 0.51 0.14 11.31
C ASP A 10 0.10 -0.80 12.45
N ILE A 11 -0.33 -2.00 12.09
CA ILE A 11 -0.79 -3.02 13.04
C ILE A 11 0.27 -4.10 13.15
N GLY A 12 1.21 -3.91 14.06
CA GLY A 12 2.26 -4.88 14.36
C GLY A 12 1.83 -5.91 15.41
N SER A 13 2.62 -6.96 15.57
CA SER A 13 2.35 -8.03 16.54
C SER A 13 2.50 -7.58 17.99
N SER A 14 3.41 -6.66 18.26
CA SER A 14 3.67 -6.13 19.61
C SER A 14 3.02 -4.78 19.85
N PHE A 15 3.00 -3.94 18.85
CA PHE A 15 2.50 -2.57 18.95
C PHE A 15 1.66 -2.19 17.74
N ILE A 16 0.61 -1.41 18.03
CA ILE A 16 -0.14 -0.64 17.05
C ILE A 16 0.47 0.76 17.04
N LYS A 17 0.83 1.26 15.85
CA LYS A 17 1.39 2.60 15.67
C LYS A 17 0.47 3.44 14.82
N LEU A 18 0.16 4.64 15.29
CA LEU A 18 -0.68 5.60 14.59
C LEU A 18 0.05 6.93 14.47
N VAL A 19 0.31 7.35 13.26
CA VAL A 19 0.91 8.65 12.95
C VAL A 19 -0.14 9.53 12.33
N VAL A 20 -0.31 10.74 12.89
CA VAL A 20 -1.24 11.74 12.37
C VAL A 20 -0.47 12.95 11.93
N GLY A 21 -0.71 13.40 10.71
CA GLY A 21 -0.09 14.55 10.11
C GLY A 21 -1.09 15.51 9.49
N GLU A 22 -0.63 16.73 9.25
CA GLU A 22 -1.34 17.78 8.53
C GLU A 22 -0.58 18.14 7.25
N ILE A 23 -1.28 18.17 6.13
CA ILE A 23 -0.68 18.62 4.88
C ILE A 23 -0.89 20.12 4.72
N GLN A 24 0.21 20.88 4.66
CA GLN A 24 0.22 22.31 4.35
C GLN A 24 1.25 22.60 3.27
N LYS A 25 0.85 23.23 2.18
CA LYS A 25 1.77 23.68 1.10
C LYS A 25 2.77 22.61 0.66
N ASN A 26 2.29 21.38 0.41
CA ASN A 26 3.09 20.20 0.04
C ASN A 26 4.11 19.72 1.08
N LYS A 27 3.96 20.12 2.34
CA LYS A 27 4.72 19.60 3.47
C LYS A 27 3.77 18.87 4.42
N VAL A 28 4.29 17.80 5.03
CA VAL A 28 3.58 17.06 6.08
C VAL A 28 4.16 17.47 7.42
N ASN A 29 3.32 18.03 8.30
CA ASN A 29 3.66 18.32 9.68
C ASN A 29 3.08 17.22 10.56
N ILE A 30 3.93 16.52 11.32
CA ILE A 30 3.47 15.48 12.25
C ILE A 30 2.80 16.15 13.45
N LEU A 31 1.56 15.78 13.72
CA LEU A 31 0.75 16.29 14.83
C LEU A 31 0.75 15.32 16.02
N ALA A 32 0.74 14.03 15.77
CA ALA A 32 0.77 13.00 16.81
C ALA A 32 1.46 11.73 16.29
N CYS A 33 2.16 11.05 17.18
CA CYS A 33 2.68 9.71 16.99
C CYS A 33 2.30 8.92 18.26
N VAL A 34 1.42 7.92 18.10
CA VAL A 34 0.91 7.10 19.20
C VAL A 34 1.31 5.67 18.97
N GLU A 35 1.86 5.06 20.01
CA GLU A 35 2.16 3.63 20.06
C GLU A 35 1.37 3.03 21.24
N SER A 36 0.71 1.90 20.99
CA SER A 36 -0.04 1.15 22.01
C SER A 36 0.25 -0.33 21.87
N PRO A 37 0.30 -1.10 22.97
CA PRO A 37 0.47 -2.55 22.89
C PRO A 37 -0.63 -3.19 22.04
N SER A 38 -0.23 -4.07 21.11
CA SER A 38 -1.17 -4.85 20.32
C SER A 38 -1.86 -5.89 21.17
N GLN A 39 -3.15 -6.06 20.93
CA GLN A 39 -3.95 -7.14 21.51
C GLN A 39 -4.76 -7.80 20.42
N GLY A 40 -4.88 -9.13 20.47
CA GLY A 40 -5.63 -9.89 19.46
C GLY A 40 -4.99 -9.89 18.07
N VAL A 41 -3.70 -9.57 17.97
CA VAL A 41 -2.92 -9.53 16.74
C VAL A 41 -1.75 -10.52 16.85
N LYS A 42 -1.53 -11.31 15.83
CA LYS A 42 -0.39 -12.21 15.70
C LYS A 42 0.17 -12.14 14.29
N GLN A 43 1.46 -11.88 14.16
CA GLN A 43 2.14 -11.71 12.86
C GLN A 43 1.42 -10.69 11.94
N GLY A 44 0.89 -9.60 12.52
CA GLY A 44 0.14 -8.60 11.78
C GLY A 44 -1.29 -9.00 11.38
N TYR A 45 -1.76 -10.20 11.77
CA TYR A 45 -3.12 -10.67 11.52
C TYR A 45 -4.00 -10.51 12.76
N ILE A 46 -5.22 -10.05 12.56
CA ILE A 46 -6.22 -10.00 13.63
C ILE A 46 -6.73 -11.43 13.88
N VAL A 47 -6.30 -12.02 15.00
CA VAL A 47 -6.69 -13.37 15.46
C VAL A 47 -7.80 -13.30 16.51
N ASN A 48 -7.96 -12.19 17.20
CA ASN A 48 -9.06 -11.92 18.11
C ASN A 48 -9.62 -10.51 17.84
N PRO A 49 -10.71 -10.41 17.07
CA PRO A 49 -11.28 -9.11 16.67
C PRO A 49 -11.72 -8.21 17.83
N ASP A 50 -12.23 -8.78 18.93
CA ASP A 50 -12.69 -7.98 20.05
C ASP A 50 -11.53 -7.34 20.80
N SER A 51 -10.47 -8.09 21.08
CA SER A 51 -9.26 -7.54 21.70
C SER A 51 -8.59 -6.51 20.79
N ALA A 52 -8.51 -6.76 19.48
CA ALA A 52 -7.98 -5.81 18.51
C ALA A 52 -8.79 -4.54 18.43
N PHE A 53 -10.14 -4.63 18.49
CA PHE A 53 -11.02 -3.47 18.53
C PHE A 53 -10.71 -2.54 19.69
N TYR A 54 -10.55 -3.07 20.90
CA TYR A 54 -10.25 -2.23 22.08
C TYR A 54 -8.88 -1.59 21.97
N ALA A 55 -7.86 -2.31 21.53
CA ALA A 55 -6.52 -1.77 21.35
C ALA A 55 -6.48 -0.67 20.27
N LEU A 56 -7.16 -0.87 19.15
CA LEU A 56 -7.31 0.15 18.10
C LEU A 56 -8.05 1.38 18.61
N LYS A 57 -9.20 1.17 19.27
CA LYS A 57 -10.01 2.27 19.85
C LYS A 57 -9.18 3.14 20.78
N GLU A 58 -8.47 2.52 21.72
CA GLU A 58 -7.59 3.24 22.65
C GLU A 58 -6.50 4.05 21.93
N THR A 59 -5.90 3.47 20.88
CA THR A 59 -4.86 4.14 20.07
C THR A 59 -5.41 5.39 19.39
N PHE A 60 -6.58 5.29 18.75
CA PHE A 60 -7.22 6.44 18.11
C PHE A 60 -7.66 7.50 19.11
N GLU A 61 -8.26 7.11 20.23
CA GLU A 61 -8.66 8.05 21.29
C GLU A 61 -7.47 8.83 21.87
N LYS A 62 -6.31 8.18 22.05
CA LYS A 62 -5.08 8.85 22.47
C LYS A 62 -4.63 9.89 21.44
N ALA A 63 -4.62 9.54 20.16
CA ALA A 63 -4.24 10.46 19.10
C ALA A 63 -5.20 11.65 18.99
N GLU A 64 -6.51 11.40 19.03
CA GLU A 64 -7.54 12.44 18.98
C GLU A 64 -7.45 13.43 20.16
N LYS A 65 -7.10 12.94 21.37
CA LYS A 65 -6.82 13.81 22.52
C LYS A 65 -5.63 14.72 22.29
N ILE A 66 -4.57 14.22 21.63
CA ILE A 66 -3.37 15.02 21.35
C ILE A 66 -3.66 16.11 20.30
N ILE A 67 -4.36 15.74 19.22
CA ILE A 67 -4.60 16.68 18.11
C ILE A 67 -5.83 17.58 18.32
N GLY A 68 -6.72 17.22 19.24
CA GLY A 68 -7.97 17.96 19.51
C GLY A 68 -9.03 17.83 18.42
N LEU A 69 -8.92 16.87 17.51
CA LEU A 69 -9.81 16.66 16.36
C LEU A 69 -10.11 15.17 16.17
N PRO A 70 -11.31 14.83 15.66
CA PRO A 70 -11.66 13.45 15.35
C PRO A 70 -10.92 12.97 14.09
N ILE A 71 -10.43 11.73 14.12
CA ILE A 71 -9.84 11.04 12.96
C ILE A 71 -10.95 10.25 12.27
N LYS A 72 -11.27 10.59 11.04
CA LYS A 72 -12.33 9.95 10.25
C LYS A 72 -11.83 8.93 9.22
N LYS A 73 -10.58 9.08 8.80
CA LYS A 73 -9.99 8.27 7.72
C LYS A 73 -8.55 7.94 8.08
N VAL A 74 -8.14 6.74 7.69
CA VAL A 74 -6.79 6.24 7.93
C VAL A 74 -6.27 5.46 6.73
N LEU A 75 -4.99 5.63 6.42
CA LEU A 75 -4.22 4.74 5.57
C LEU A 75 -3.77 3.56 6.42
N VAL A 76 -4.02 2.33 5.98
CA VAL A 76 -3.68 1.13 6.73
C VAL A 76 -2.48 0.45 6.09
N ASN A 77 -1.42 0.21 6.86
CA ASN A 77 -0.35 -0.66 6.48
C ASN A 77 -0.68 -2.10 6.89
N VAL A 78 -0.69 -3.01 5.92
CA VAL A 78 -0.86 -4.44 6.16
C VAL A 78 0.48 -5.15 6.10
N PRO A 79 0.67 -6.24 6.86
CA PRO A 79 1.90 -7.01 6.83
C PRO A 79 2.11 -7.65 5.45
N SER A 80 3.37 -7.85 5.09
CA SER A 80 3.76 -8.50 3.84
C SER A 80 3.72 -10.03 3.88
N ASP A 81 3.28 -10.61 4.99
CA ASP A 81 3.10 -12.05 5.15
C ASP A 81 2.11 -12.57 4.11
N ASN A 82 2.49 -13.59 3.37
CA ASN A 82 1.70 -14.14 2.27
C ASN A 82 1.36 -13.13 1.16
N LEU A 83 2.21 -12.13 0.97
CA LEU A 83 2.18 -11.25 -0.17
C LEU A 83 2.40 -12.07 -1.46
N GLU A 84 1.54 -11.86 -2.43
CA GLU A 84 1.71 -12.45 -3.76
C GLU A 84 1.86 -11.35 -4.80
N CYS A 85 2.75 -11.56 -5.74
CA CYS A 85 2.92 -10.68 -6.89
C CYS A 85 2.77 -11.46 -8.17
N PHE A 86 2.10 -10.88 -9.17
CA PHE A 86 2.13 -11.43 -10.52
C PHE A 86 2.34 -10.34 -11.57
N ILE A 87 3.00 -10.71 -12.64
CA ILE A 87 3.22 -9.84 -13.80
C ILE A 87 2.09 -10.01 -14.78
N SER A 88 1.59 -8.92 -15.31
CA SER A 88 0.52 -8.94 -16.30
C SER A 88 0.61 -7.75 -17.24
N SER A 89 -0.17 -7.78 -18.32
CA SER A 89 -0.29 -6.66 -19.24
C SER A 89 -1.75 -6.41 -19.60
N GLY A 90 -2.07 -5.16 -19.86
CA GLY A 90 -3.38 -4.75 -20.35
C GLY A 90 -3.25 -3.71 -21.45
N SER A 91 -4.11 -3.78 -22.44
CA SER A 91 -4.07 -2.91 -23.61
C SER A 91 -5.40 -2.19 -23.81
N VAL A 92 -5.30 -0.94 -24.28
CA VAL A 92 -6.44 -0.13 -24.71
C VAL A 92 -6.17 0.49 -26.06
N THR A 93 -7.24 0.65 -26.85
CA THR A 93 -7.21 1.45 -28.08
C THR A 93 -7.54 2.89 -27.72
N ILE A 94 -6.78 3.84 -28.23
CA ILE A 94 -7.03 5.26 -28.03
C ILE A 94 -8.11 5.72 -29.01
N THR A 95 -9.23 6.18 -28.48
CA THR A 95 -10.44 6.46 -29.27
C THR A 95 -10.77 7.93 -29.44
N ASN A 96 -10.09 8.85 -28.68
CA ASN A 96 -10.30 10.27 -28.86
C ASN A 96 -9.82 10.76 -30.24
N GLU A 97 -10.35 11.88 -30.73
CA GLU A 97 -10.07 12.41 -32.05
C GLU A 97 -8.60 12.70 -32.30
N ASP A 98 -7.92 13.28 -31.31
CA ASP A 98 -6.52 13.65 -31.39
C ASP A 98 -5.54 12.47 -31.17
N LYS A 99 -6.06 11.28 -30.84
CA LYS A 99 -5.26 10.09 -30.51
C LYS A 99 -4.22 10.31 -29.41
N ILE A 100 -4.51 11.23 -28.49
CA ILE A 100 -3.62 11.59 -27.38
C ILE A 100 -3.90 10.68 -26.17
N ILE A 101 -2.89 10.02 -25.64
CA ILE A 101 -3.01 9.20 -24.43
C ILE A 101 -3.33 10.08 -23.23
N THR A 102 -4.40 9.71 -22.53
CA THR A 102 -4.89 10.37 -21.31
C THR A 102 -4.62 9.54 -20.05
N ASN A 103 -4.78 10.12 -18.87
CA ASN A 103 -4.73 9.37 -17.62
C ASN A 103 -5.79 8.25 -17.57
N ASP A 104 -6.98 8.49 -18.12
CA ASP A 104 -8.04 7.48 -18.18
C ASP A 104 -7.64 6.27 -19.01
N ASP A 105 -6.93 6.45 -20.11
CA ASP A 105 -6.43 5.36 -20.92
C ASP A 105 -5.40 4.51 -20.16
N ILE A 106 -4.50 5.16 -19.43
CA ILE A 106 -3.53 4.48 -18.56
C ILE A 106 -4.25 3.66 -17.48
N ILE A 107 -5.19 4.27 -16.78
CA ILE A 107 -5.97 3.60 -15.73
C ILE A 107 -6.76 2.41 -16.31
N LYS A 108 -7.42 2.57 -17.44
CA LYS A 108 -8.16 1.49 -18.11
C LYS A 108 -7.24 0.33 -18.52
N ALA A 109 -6.06 0.63 -19.06
CA ALA A 109 -5.08 -0.39 -19.42
C ALA A 109 -4.60 -1.17 -18.18
N MET A 110 -4.31 -0.48 -17.09
CA MET A 110 -3.93 -1.10 -15.80
C MET A 110 -5.06 -1.96 -15.23
N GLN A 111 -6.30 -1.49 -15.24
CA GLN A 111 -7.46 -2.26 -14.80
C GLN A 111 -7.66 -3.54 -15.63
N LYS A 112 -7.52 -3.44 -16.96
CA LYS A 112 -7.61 -4.61 -17.86
C LYS A 112 -6.51 -5.63 -17.59
N SER A 113 -5.34 -5.20 -17.16
CA SER A 113 -4.22 -6.10 -16.87
C SER A 113 -4.51 -7.09 -15.76
N VAL A 114 -5.33 -6.72 -14.77
CA VAL A 114 -5.66 -7.53 -13.59
C VAL A 114 -7.08 -8.11 -13.63
N TYR A 115 -7.88 -7.74 -14.65
CA TYR A 115 -9.28 -8.16 -14.75
C TYR A 115 -9.41 -9.70 -14.74
N LYS A 116 -10.24 -10.23 -13.82
CA LYS A 116 -10.47 -11.68 -13.60
C LYS A 116 -9.22 -12.50 -13.24
N LYS A 117 -8.12 -11.87 -12.83
CA LYS A 117 -6.88 -12.56 -12.45
C LYS A 117 -6.68 -12.62 -10.94
N VAL A 118 -7.48 -11.90 -10.17
CA VAL A 118 -7.45 -11.91 -8.71
C VAL A 118 -8.42 -12.97 -8.21
N GLY A 119 -7.92 -13.92 -7.40
CA GLY A 119 -8.75 -14.95 -6.78
C GLY A 119 -9.68 -14.38 -5.70
N ASP A 120 -10.78 -15.09 -5.40
CA ASP A 120 -11.81 -14.63 -4.46
C ASP A 120 -11.30 -14.43 -3.02
N ASN A 121 -10.24 -15.13 -2.64
CA ASN A 121 -9.62 -15.06 -1.30
C ASN A 121 -8.46 -14.05 -1.22
N LYS A 122 -8.19 -13.32 -2.27
CA LYS A 122 -7.14 -12.30 -2.35
C LYS A 122 -7.73 -10.92 -2.58
N GLU A 123 -7.00 -9.92 -2.14
CA GLU A 123 -7.30 -8.52 -2.38
C GLU A 123 -6.15 -7.87 -3.12
N LEU A 124 -6.48 -7.16 -4.19
CA LEU A 124 -5.52 -6.38 -4.94
C LEU A 124 -5.25 -5.06 -4.19
N VAL A 125 -4.05 -4.90 -3.67
CA VAL A 125 -3.67 -3.70 -2.90
C VAL A 125 -2.88 -2.70 -3.73
N SER A 126 -2.22 -3.15 -4.80
CA SER A 126 -1.46 -2.25 -5.68
C SER A 126 -1.34 -2.81 -7.09
N ILE A 127 -1.35 -1.91 -8.08
CA ILE A 127 -0.98 -2.18 -9.46
C ILE A 127 0.15 -1.23 -9.82
N LEU A 128 1.35 -1.76 -10.04
CA LEU A 128 2.55 -0.97 -10.32
C LEU A 128 2.90 -1.06 -11.80
N PRO A 129 2.79 0.03 -12.57
CA PRO A 129 3.20 0.01 -13.96
C PRO A 129 4.73 -0.14 -14.06
N THR A 130 5.17 -1.03 -14.92
CA THR A 130 6.59 -1.32 -15.12
C THR A 130 7.08 -0.86 -16.48
N LYS A 131 6.19 -0.86 -17.49
CA LYS A 131 6.52 -0.57 -18.87
C LYS A 131 5.28 -0.08 -19.60
N PHE A 132 5.45 0.99 -20.37
CA PHE A 132 4.44 1.49 -21.30
C PHE A 132 4.90 1.22 -22.73
N ILE A 133 4.06 0.58 -23.53
CA ILE A 133 4.35 0.21 -24.91
C ILE A 133 3.32 0.90 -25.81
N ILE A 134 3.83 1.67 -26.76
CA ILE A 134 3.04 2.46 -27.70
C ILE A 134 3.01 1.74 -29.04
N ASN A 135 1.82 1.53 -29.60
CA ASN A 135 1.60 0.90 -30.91
C ASN A 135 2.35 -0.43 -31.10
N ASP A 136 2.58 -1.18 -30.00
CA ASP A 136 3.28 -2.46 -29.92
C ASP A 136 4.83 -2.40 -30.09
N ASP A 137 5.41 -1.26 -30.37
CA ASP A 137 6.84 -1.14 -30.69
C ASP A 137 7.61 -0.24 -29.71
N GLU A 138 7.11 0.95 -29.45
CA GLU A 138 7.84 1.96 -28.68
C GLU A 138 7.65 1.80 -27.18
N VAL A 139 8.74 1.85 -26.41
CA VAL A 139 8.72 1.79 -24.95
C VAL A 139 9.06 3.15 -24.36
N LEU A 140 8.13 3.69 -23.55
CA LEU A 140 8.29 4.98 -22.89
C LEU A 140 8.23 4.85 -21.36
N ALA A 141 8.91 5.76 -20.67
CA ALA A 141 8.80 5.91 -19.22
C ALA A 141 7.50 6.63 -18.81
N ASN A 142 7.02 7.55 -19.66
CA ASN A 142 5.76 8.26 -19.43
C ASN A 142 5.01 8.40 -20.76
N PRO A 143 3.86 7.76 -20.93
CA PRO A 143 3.08 7.79 -22.16
C PRO A 143 2.10 8.98 -22.23
N LEU A 144 1.95 9.75 -21.15
CA LEU A 144 0.95 10.81 -21.06
C LEU A 144 1.17 11.88 -22.14
N LYS A 145 0.10 12.25 -22.85
CA LYS A 145 0.08 13.20 -23.95
C LYS A 145 0.83 12.75 -25.23
N VAL A 146 1.21 11.49 -25.34
CA VAL A 146 1.77 10.92 -26.56
C VAL A 146 0.63 10.57 -27.52
N ILE A 147 0.86 10.76 -28.84
CA ILE A 147 -0.09 10.38 -29.88
C ILE A 147 0.10 8.90 -30.19
N ALA A 148 -0.96 8.11 -30.07
CA ALA A 148 -0.94 6.68 -30.34
C ALA A 148 -2.31 6.12 -30.68
N ASN A 149 -2.34 4.98 -31.36
CA ASN A 149 -3.55 4.22 -31.59
C ASN A 149 -3.81 3.20 -30.46
N LYS A 150 -2.75 2.70 -29.86
CA LYS A 150 -2.80 1.64 -28.82
C LYS A 150 -1.79 1.92 -27.73
N LEU A 151 -2.23 1.72 -26.48
CA LEU A 151 -1.37 1.72 -25.30
C LEU A 151 -1.45 0.35 -24.65
N THR A 152 -0.29 -0.28 -24.42
CA THR A 152 -0.16 -1.47 -23.57
C THR A 152 0.64 -1.11 -22.32
N VAL A 153 0.15 -1.51 -21.16
CA VAL A 153 0.81 -1.29 -19.87
C VAL A 153 1.15 -2.64 -19.25
N ASN A 154 2.43 -2.87 -19.02
CA ASN A 154 2.89 -4.00 -18.22
C ASN A 154 2.88 -3.58 -16.75
N VAL A 155 2.39 -4.46 -15.89
CA VAL A 155 2.23 -4.19 -14.45
C VAL A 155 2.75 -5.33 -13.60
N VAL A 156 3.12 -4.99 -12.37
CA VAL A 156 3.17 -5.92 -11.25
C VAL A 156 1.94 -5.66 -10.39
N ALA A 157 1.10 -6.67 -10.21
CA ALA A 157 -0.03 -6.64 -9.29
C ALA A 157 0.41 -7.23 -7.95
N VAL A 158 0.04 -6.56 -6.86
CA VAL A 158 0.35 -6.97 -5.48
C VAL A 158 -0.93 -7.35 -4.78
N LEU A 159 -0.96 -8.57 -4.25
CA LEU A 159 -2.11 -9.19 -3.58
C LEU A 159 -1.80 -9.51 -2.14
N VAL A 160 -2.80 -9.39 -1.28
CA VAL A 160 -2.78 -9.82 0.13
C VAL A 160 -3.96 -10.72 0.43
N PRO A 161 -3.93 -11.56 1.50
CA PRO A 161 -5.08 -12.33 1.93
C PRO A 161 -6.25 -11.43 2.31
N LYS A 162 -7.40 -11.62 1.67
CA LYS A 162 -8.59 -10.77 1.85
C LYS A 162 -9.16 -10.80 3.27
N ASN A 163 -9.13 -11.97 3.93
CA ASN A 163 -9.68 -12.12 5.27
C ASN A 163 -9.01 -11.20 6.31
N ASN A 164 -7.72 -10.91 6.17
CA ASN A 164 -7.04 -10.01 7.09
C ASN A 164 -7.47 -8.55 6.86
N SER A 165 -7.48 -8.10 5.61
CA SER A 165 -7.95 -6.75 5.25
C SER A 165 -9.39 -6.53 5.71
N ASP A 166 -10.28 -7.51 5.49
CA ASP A 166 -11.68 -7.44 5.93
C ASP A 166 -11.80 -7.32 7.45
N ASN A 167 -11.00 -8.05 8.22
CA ASN A 167 -11.02 -7.98 9.68
C ASN A 167 -10.53 -6.62 10.19
N ILE A 168 -9.49 -6.06 9.59
CA ILE A 168 -9.00 -4.73 9.93
C ILE A 168 -10.07 -3.68 9.62
N ILE A 169 -10.65 -3.71 8.42
CA ILE A 169 -11.71 -2.78 8.00
C ILE A 169 -12.90 -2.85 8.95
N LYS A 170 -13.37 -4.04 9.29
CA LYS A 170 -14.49 -4.22 10.23
C LYS A 170 -14.19 -3.66 11.62
N CYS A 171 -12.98 -3.84 12.13
CA CYS A 171 -12.59 -3.25 13.40
C CYS A 171 -12.60 -1.72 13.36
N LEU A 172 -12.08 -1.11 12.29
CA LEU A 172 -12.07 0.34 12.10
C LEU A 172 -13.49 0.91 11.93
N GLU A 173 -14.35 0.25 11.16
CA GLU A 173 -15.75 0.66 10.97
C GLU A 173 -16.53 0.68 12.29
N LYS A 174 -16.30 -0.31 13.17
CA LYS A 174 -16.90 -0.32 14.52
C LYS A 174 -16.47 0.87 15.37
N ILE A 175 -15.30 1.44 15.13
CA ILE A 175 -14.78 2.66 15.80
C ILE A 175 -15.30 3.93 15.09
N GLY A 176 -15.89 3.82 13.91
CA GLY A 176 -16.35 4.94 13.09
C GLY A 176 -15.26 5.54 12.19
N ILE A 177 -14.23 4.77 11.89
CA ILE A 177 -13.08 5.19 11.08
C ILE A 177 -13.10 4.43 9.74
N LYS A 178 -12.89 5.16 8.65
CA LYS A 178 -12.82 4.58 7.31
C LYS A 178 -11.37 4.35 6.90
N ALA A 179 -11.02 3.12 6.55
CA ALA A 179 -9.80 2.86 5.79
C ALA A 179 -9.97 3.44 4.37
N PHE A 180 -9.16 4.44 3.99
CA PHE A 180 -9.28 5.05 2.67
C PHE A 180 -8.34 4.39 1.65
N ASP A 181 -7.30 3.71 2.11
CA ASP A 181 -6.39 2.93 1.28
C ASP A 181 -5.68 1.88 2.15
N ILE A 182 -5.16 0.84 1.51
CA ILE A 182 -4.38 -0.24 2.12
C ILE A 182 -3.03 -0.29 1.43
N CYS A 183 -1.96 -0.18 2.20
CA CYS A 183 -0.57 -0.28 1.73
C CYS A 183 0.09 -1.54 2.24
N VAL A 184 1.12 -1.98 1.54
CA VAL A 184 2.01 -3.06 2.00
C VAL A 184 3.29 -2.44 2.53
N SER A 185 3.66 -2.76 3.76
CA SER A 185 4.80 -2.17 4.47
C SER A 185 6.11 -2.11 3.64
N PRO A 186 6.56 -3.19 2.95
CA PRO A 186 7.80 -3.11 2.18
C PRO A 186 7.82 -2.08 1.06
N LEU A 187 6.66 -1.82 0.44
CA LEU A 187 6.55 -0.77 -0.57
C LEU A 187 6.58 0.62 0.06
N ALA A 188 5.90 0.80 1.20
CA ALA A 188 5.92 2.05 1.94
C ALA A 188 7.34 2.40 2.39
N ASP A 189 8.06 1.44 3.00
CA ASP A 189 9.44 1.60 3.45
C ASP A 189 10.37 1.95 2.28
N TYR A 190 10.23 1.27 1.15
CA TYR A 190 11.02 1.57 -0.04
C TYR A 190 10.77 2.98 -0.56
N TYR A 191 9.51 3.42 -0.67
CA TYR A 191 9.18 4.76 -1.18
C TYR A 191 9.62 5.87 -0.24
N GLU A 192 9.71 5.61 1.06
CA GLU A 192 10.20 6.58 2.04
C GLU A 192 11.71 6.80 1.91
N PHE A 193 12.48 5.73 1.69
CA PHE A 193 13.96 5.79 1.71
C PHE A 193 14.62 5.73 0.34
N LYS A 194 13.86 5.58 -0.75
CA LYS A 194 14.46 5.44 -2.08
C LYS A 194 15.26 6.66 -2.50
N THR A 195 16.48 6.40 -2.98
CA THR A 195 17.28 7.40 -3.71
C THR A 195 17.08 7.25 -5.22
N PRO A 196 17.48 8.27 -6.04
CA PRO A 196 17.46 8.14 -7.50
C PRO A 196 18.31 6.98 -8.04
N GLU A 197 19.37 6.61 -7.34
CA GLU A 197 20.22 5.48 -7.66
C GLU A 197 19.50 4.15 -7.40
N MET A 198 18.88 4.00 -6.23
CA MET A 198 18.09 2.81 -5.87
C MET A 198 16.94 2.53 -6.85
N ALA A 199 16.38 3.57 -7.45
CA ALA A 199 15.32 3.41 -8.45
C ALA A 199 15.81 2.77 -9.77
N LYS A 200 17.14 2.69 -10.00
CA LYS A 200 17.74 2.14 -11.22
C LYS A 200 18.32 0.74 -11.02
N GLU A 201 18.47 0.30 -9.79
CA GLU A 201 19.17 -0.94 -9.42
C GLU A 201 18.25 -1.93 -8.72
N VAL A 202 18.76 -3.15 -8.52
CA VAL A 202 18.14 -4.15 -7.68
C VAL A 202 18.54 -3.86 -6.24
N GLY A 203 17.56 -3.67 -5.37
CA GLY A 203 17.77 -3.46 -3.95
C GLY A 203 16.98 -4.47 -3.12
N ALA A 204 17.36 -4.59 -1.86
CA ALA A 204 16.60 -5.33 -0.85
C ALA A 204 16.19 -4.39 0.27
N VAL A 205 14.92 -4.50 0.70
CA VAL A 205 14.42 -3.85 1.91
C VAL A 205 14.26 -4.92 2.97
N VAL A 206 14.92 -4.74 4.11
CA VAL A 206 14.84 -5.65 5.24
C VAL A 206 14.08 -4.95 6.35
N ASN A 207 12.92 -5.48 6.70
CA ASN A 207 12.13 -5.00 7.83
C ASN A 207 12.26 -6.02 8.98
N ILE A 208 12.83 -5.59 10.09
CA ILE A 208 13.03 -6.42 11.27
C ILE A 208 11.93 -6.10 12.28
N GLY A 209 10.93 -6.96 12.35
CA GLY A 209 9.86 -6.89 13.34
C GLY A 209 10.14 -7.74 14.57
N TYR A 210 9.29 -7.61 15.57
CA TYR A 210 9.41 -8.39 16.81
C TYR A 210 9.20 -9.90 16.58
N SER A 211 8.29 -10.27 15.71
CA SER A 211 7.93 -11.68 15.47
C SER A 211 8.54 -12.24 14.19
N ASN A 212 8.97 -11.42 13.27
CA ASN A 212 9.49 -11.85 11.98
C ASN A 212 10.43 -10.82 11.37
N THR A 213 11.24 -11.27 10.45
CA THR A 213 12.04 -10.41 9.57
C THR A 213 11.57 -10.65 8.14
N THR A 214 11.18 -9.58 7.46
CA THR A 214 10.79 -9.65 6.05
C THR A 214 11.93 -9.14 5.18
N VAL A 215 12.30 -9.89 4.16
CA VAL A 215 13.24 -9.47 3.12
C VAL A 215 12.46 -9.30 1.82
N SER A 216 12.44 -8.11 1.28
CA SER A 216 11.75 -7.76 0.03
C SER A 216 12.76 -7.36 -1.04
N ILE A 217 12.66 -7.96 -2.22
CA ILE A 217 13.52 -7.63 -3.36
C ILE A 217 12.79 -6.63 -4.25
N ILE A 218 13.44 -5.50 -4.49
CA ILE A 218 12.94 -4.43 -5.32
C ILE A 218 13.88 -4.24 -6.51
N ASN A 219 13.36 -4.43 -7.71
CA ASN A 219 14.11 -4.28 -8.94
C ASN A 219 13.60 -3.05 -9.70
N LYS A 220 14.49 -2.07 -9.91
CA LYS A 220 14.18 -0.82 -10.61
C LYS A 220 12.91 -0.14 -10.07
N GLY A 221 12.76 -0.11 -8.75
CA GLY A 221 11.62 0.50 -8.09
C GLY A 221 10.37 -0.38 -7.97
N ILE A 222 10.47 -1.67 -8.32
CA ILE A 222 9.35 -2.60 -8.35
C ILE A 222 9.61 -3.74 -7.39
N LEU A 223 8.65 -3.99 -6.50
CA LEU A 223 8.69 -5.16 -5.63
C LEU A 223 8.52 -6.43 -6.48
N THR A 224 9.55 -7.30 -6.50
CA THR A 224 9.53 -8.55 -7.26
C THR A 224 9.31 -9.78 -6.42
N SER A 225 9.75 -9.76 -5.16
CA SER A 225 9.50 -10.82 -4.19
C SER A 225 9.55 -10.28 -2.77
N SER A 226 8.91 -10.98 -1.86
CA SER A 226 8.99 -10.74 -0.41
C SER A 226 8.98 -12.09 0.29
N GLU A 227 9.95 -12.32 1.18
CA GLU A 227 10.08 -13.55 1.94
C GLU A 227 10.20 -13.22 3.44
N ILE A 228 9.58 -14.06 4.25
CA ILE A 228 9.70 -13.98 5.70
C ILE A 228 10.81 -14.92 6.15
N ILE A 229 11.72 -14.37 6.92
CA ILE A 229 12.74 -15.16 7.59
C ILE A 229 12.36 -15.22 9.07
N ASP A 230 11.99 -16.40 9.55
CA ASP A 230 11.86 -16.67 10.98
C ASP A 230 13.26 -16.68 11.60
N ILE A 231 13.74 -15.50 11.99
CA ILE A 231 14.88 -15.45 12.89
C ILE A 231 14.29 -15.62 14.28
N ALA A 232 14.26 -16.86 14.75
CA ALA A 232 14.02 -17.10 16.15
C ALA A 232 15.04 -16.27 16.92
N SER A 233 14.59 -15.23 17.62
CA SER A 233 15.41 -14.50 18.54
C SER A 233 15.81 -15.49 19.63
N SER A 234 16.99 -16.09 19.50
CA SER A 234 17.64 -16.75 20.63
C SER A 234 17.95 -15.67 21.66
N SER A 235 17.05 -15.54 22.61
CA SER A 235 17.30 -14.85 23.88
C SER A 235 18.38 -15.56 24.65
#